data_782e6305102a417be794f6ac78bf9a42
#
_entry.id   782e6305102a417be794f6ac78bf9a42
#
_cell.length_a   1.000
_cell.length_b   1.000
_cell.length_c   1.000
_cell.angle_alpha   90.00
_cell.angle_beta   90.00
_cell.angle_gamma   90.00
#
_symmetry.space_group_name_H-M   'P 1'
#
loop_
_entity.id
_entity.type
_entity.pdbx_description
1 polymer ?
#
loop_
_entity_poly.entity_id
_entity_poly.type
_entity_poly.pdbx_seq_one_letter_code
_entity_poly.pdbx_strand_id
1 'polypeptide(L)'
;MNIRLETVDRSEFSTFRRDVKDVFARAVIEEFGDTGEDIISDEDIDKSLFSTNADIYHIYLDNAKIGGAVVSIDPAMQRNHLDLFYIYPAYHNKGYGLLAWKLIEEKYPQTKVWELITPYFERRNLNFYLNKCGFHITEFFNKHHKDAKSDVLDTEFGEEYFRFEKNVQ
;
A
#
# COMPACT_ATOMS: atom_id res chain seq x y z
N MET A 1 -18.99 13.24 -9.01
CA MET A 1 -18.01 12.18 -8.64
C MET A 1 -17.17 12.66 -7.49
N ASN A 2 -17.29 12.03 -6.34
CA ASN A 2 -16.61 12.47 -5.13
C ASN A 2 -15.80 11.33 -4.53
N ILE A 3 -14.47 11.47 -4.53
CA ILE A 3 -13.55 10.56 -3.84
C ILE A 3 -13.32 11.13 -2.44
N ARG A 4 -13.42 10.26 -1.41
CA ARG A 4 -13.14 10.66 -0.04
C ARG A 4 -12.47 9.54 0.75
N LEU A 5 -11.78 9.93 1.82
CA LEU A 5 -11.19 9.02 2.79
C LEU A 5 -12.05 9.01 4.05
N GLU A 6 -12.35 7.85 4.57
CA GLU A 6 -13.03 7.68 5.86
C GLU A 6 -12.17 6.83 6.78
N THR A 7 -12.03 7.27 8.04
CA THR A 7 -11.29 6.51 9.05
C THR A 7 -11.95 5.16 9.31
N VAL A 8 -11.14 4.11 9.34
CA VAL A 8 -11.60 2.75 9.63
C VAL A 8 -11.63 2.54 11.14
N ASP A 9 -12.77 2.08 11.67
CA ASP A 9 -12.91 1.70 13.05
C ASP A 9 -12.31 0.29 13.27
N ARG A 10 -11.78 0.03 14.47
CA ARG A 10 -11.23 -1.28 14.84
C ARG A 10 -12.20 -2.43 14.63
N SER A 11 -13.49 -2.20 14.81
CA SER A 11 -14.54 -3.20 14.53
C SER A 11 -14.56 -3.66 13.07
N GLU A 12 -13.97 -2.88 12.16
CA GLU A 12 -13.92 -3.16 10.73
C GLU A 12 -12.59 -3.78 10.27
N PHE A 13 -11.63 -3.98 11.17
CA PHE A 13 -10.30 -4.49 10.82
C PHE A 13 -10.35 -5.89 10.19
N SER A 14 -11.23 -6.77 10.65
CA SER A 14 -11.36 -8.11 10.05
C SER A 14 -11.84 -8.05 8.60
N THR A 15 -12.78 -7.16 8.29
CA THR A 15 -13.25 -6.93 6.92
C THR A 15 -12.16 -6.28 6.08
N PHE A 16 -11.46 -5.30 6.61
CA PHE A 16 -10.34 -4.64 5.94
C PHE A 16 -9.24 -5.65 5.59
N ARG A 17 -8.87 -6.50 6.54
CA ARG A 17 -7.87 -7.56 6.34
C ARG A 17 -8.28 -8.51 5.22
N ARG A 18 -9.53 -8.95 5.21
CA ARG A 18 -10.06 -9.82 4.15
C ARG A 18 -9.98 -9.14 2.78
N ASP A 19 -10.35 -7.87 2.69
CA ASP A 19 -10.31 -7.11 1.43
C ASP A 19 -8.89 -6.98 0.90
N VAL A 20 -7.91 -6.69 1.76
CA VAL A 20 -6.49 -6.63 1.40
C VAL A 20 -6.02 -7.96 0.83
N LYS A 21 -6.34 -9.07 1.52
CA LYS A 21 -5.95 -10.42 1.09
C LYS A 21 -6.55 -10.76 -0.27
N ASP A 22 -7.81 -10.44 -0.50
CA ASP A 22 -8.50 -10.71 -1.76
C ASP A 22 -7.87 -9.94 -2.92
N VAL A 23 -7.56 -8.67 -2.72
CA VAL A 23 -6.94 -7.85 -3.78
C VAL A 23 -5.52 -8.33 -4.11
N PHE A 24 -4.72 -8.63 -3.10
CA PHE A 24 -3.36 -9.14 -3.33
C PHE A 24 -3.36 -10.55 -3.94
N ALA A 25 -4.28 -11.41 -3.52
CA ALA A 25 -4.41 -12.74 -4.11
C ALA A 25 -4.69 -12.66 -5.62
N ARG A 26 -5.54 -11.73 -6.03
CA ARG A 26 -5.84 -11.52 -7.46
C ARG A 26 -4.60 -11.08 -8.25
N ALA A 27 -3.81 -10.17 -7.69
CA ALA A 27 -2.58 -9.70 -8.34
C ALA A 27 -1.60 -10.87 -8.59
N VAL A 28 -1.46 -11.76 -7.61
CA VAL A 28 -0.59 -12.92 -7.75
C VAL A 28 -1.15 -13.96 -8.73
N ILE A 29 -2.46 -14.19 -8.70
CA ILE A 29 -3.12 -15.11 -9.65
C ILE A 29 -2.91 -14.61 -11.09
N GLU A 30 -3.00 -13.31 -11.32
CA GLU A 30 -2.76 -12.72 -12.64
C GLU A 30 -1.32 -12.96 -13.13
N GLU A 31 -0.34 -12.88 -12.24
CA GLU A 31 1.09 -13.01 -12.62
C GLU A 31 1.57 -14.46 -12.64
N PHE A 32 1.18 -15.27 -11.65
CA PHE A 32 1.76 -16.62 -11.44
C PHE A 32 0.74 -17.75 -11.54
N GLY A 33 -0.53 -17.47 -11.70
CA GLY A 33 -1.61 -18.45 -11.59
C GLY A 33 -1.96 -18.77 -10.14
N ASP A 34 -2.96 -19.61 -9.94
CA ASP A 34 -3.42 -20.00 -8.62
C ASP A 34 -2.42 -20.97 -7.98
N THR A 35 -1.66 -20.48 -7.01
CA THR A 35 -0.66 -21.29 -6.28
C THR A 35 -1.24 -21.95 -5.04
N GLY A 36 -2.45 -21.58 -4.63
CA GLY A 36 -3.09 -22.06 -3.41
C GLY A 36 -2.46 -21.55 -2.13
N GLU A 37 -1.52 -20.61 -2.21
CA GLU A 37 -0.81 -20.05 -1.06
C GLU A 37 -1.34 -18.67 -0.68
N ASP A 38 -1.40 -18.41 0.62
CA ASP A 38 -1.64 -17.07 1.15
C ASP A 38 -0.37 -16.22 1.00
N ILE A 39 -0.48 -15.14 0.24
CA ILE A 39 0.66 -14.31 -0.14
C ILE A 39 1.02 -13.32 0.95
N ILE A 40 0.01 -12.83 1.65
CA ILE A 40 0.20 -11.96 2.80
C ILE A 40 -0.56 -12.56 3.97
N SER A 41 0.12 -12.73 5.11
CA SER A 41 -0.50 -13.31 6.29
C SER A 41 -1.36 -12.28 7.03
N ASP A 42 -2.33 -12.78 7.79
CA ASP A 42 -3.11 -11.94 8.71
C ASP A 42 -2.20 -11.19 9.68
N GLU A 43 -1.14 -11.85 10.14
CA GLU A 43 -0.16 -11.29 11.06
C GLU A 43 0.58 -10.10 10.49
N ASP A 44 0.99 -10.17 9.23
CA ASP A 44 1.67 -9.07 8.55
C ASP A 44 0.75 -7.87 8.34
N ILE A 45 -0.50 -8.11 7.98
CA ILE A 45 -1.51 -7.06 7.86
C ILE A 45 -1.76 -6.42 9.22
N ASP A 46 -1.88 -7.22 10.26
CA ASP A 46 -2.13 -6.74 11.62
C ASP A 46 -0.98 -5.89 12.17
N LYS A 47 0.26 -6.17 11.80
CA LYS A 47 1.41 -5.31 12.16
C LYS A 47 1.19 -3.87 11.69
N SER A 48 0.66 -3.70 10.49
CA SER A 48 0.33 -2.38 9.96
C SER A 48 -0.89 -1.78 10.66
N LEU A 49 -1.97 -2.55 10.81
CA LEU A 49 -3.24 -2.06 11.37
C LEU A 49 -3.11 -1.64 12.84
N PHE A 50 -2.34 -2.38 13.64
CA PHE A 50 -2.20 -2.14 15.09
C PHE A 50 -0.97 -1.33 15.46
N SER A 51 -0.22 -0.82 14.49
CA SER A 51 0.90 0.09 14.76
C SER A 51 0.38 1.39 15.42
N THR A 52 1.13 1.89 16.40
CA THR A 52 0.74 3.11 17.14
C THR A 52 0.66 4.35 16.27
N ASN A 53 1.39 4.38 15.16
CA ASN A 53 1.45 5.52 14.24
C ASN A 53 0.62 5.31 12.98
N ALA A 54 -0.19 4.27 12.94
CA ALA A 54 -0.99 3.93 11.75
C ALA A 54 -2.30 4.71 11.73
N ASP A 55 -2.59 5.30 10.58
CA ASP A 55 -3.90 5.81 10.22
C ASP A 55 -4.46 4.94 9.10
N ILE A 56 -5.68 4.47 9.28
CA ILE A 56 -6.31 3.51 8.37
C ILE A 56 -7.57 4.13 7.77
N TYR A 57 -7.68 4.02 6.44
CA TYR A 57 -8.77 4.65 5.69
C TYR A 57 -9.46 3.68 4.76
N HIS A 58 -10.78 3.79 4.69
CA HIS A 58 -11.56 3.36 3.53
C HIS A 58 -11.50 4.44 2.45
N ILE A 59 -11.47 4.03 1.21
CA ILE A 59 -11.56 4.92 0.07
C ILE A 59 -12.95 4.75 -0.55
N TYR A 60 -13.69 5.85 -0.64
CA TYR A 60 -15.05 5.86 -1.20
C TYR A 60 -15.10 6.69 -2.48
N LEU A 61 -15.86 6.19 -3.43
CA LEU A 61 -16.33 6.93 -4.59
C LEU A 61 -17.84 7.10 -4.43
N ASP A 62 -18.28 8.31 -4.17
CA ASP A 62 -19.67 8.60 -3.81
C ASP A 62 -20.07 7.73 -2.58
N ASN A 63 -21.01 6.81 -2.73
CA ASN A 63 -21.44 5.92 -1.65
C ASN A 63 -20.82 4.51 -1.72
N ALA A 64 -19.97 4.25 -2.70
CA ALA A 64 -19.35 2.94 -2.88
C ALA A 64 -17.93 2.91 -2.28
N LYS A 65 -17.66 1.92 -1.44
CA LYS A 65 -16.30 1.64 -0.99
C LYS A 65 -15.51 1.02 -2.14
N ILE A 66 -14.43 1.67 -2.55
CA ILE A 66 -13.63 1.25 -3.70
C ILE A 66 -12.22 0.79 -3.34
N GLY A 67 -11.81 0.95 -2.10
CA GLY A 67 -10.48 0.53 -1.67
C GLY A 67 -10.16 0.92 -0.24
N GLY A 68 -8.88 0.89 0.09
CA GLY A 68 -8.39 1.26 1.40
C GLY A 68 -6.90 1.63 1.40
N ALA A 69 -6.47 2.23 2.50
CA ALA A 69 -5.09 2.64 2.69
C ALA A 69 -4.69 2.58 4.17
N VAL A 70 -3.44 2.25 4.41
CA VAL A 70 -2.81 2.36 5.73
C VAL A 70 -1.54 3.18 5.57
N VAL A 71 -1.41 4.23 6.35
CA VAL A 71 -0.20 5.06 6.40
C VAL A 71 0.37 5.04 7.81
N SER A 72 1.70 5.11 7.90
CA SER A 72 2.41 5.28 9.17
C SER A 72 3.01 6.68 9.17
N ILE A 73 2.66 7.47 10.18
CA ILE A 73 3.04 8.87 10.27
C ILE A 73 4.07 9.05 11.38
N ASP A 74 5.23 9.58 11.03
CA ASP A 74 6.28 9.94 11.97
C ASP A 74 6.21 11.46 12.24
N PRO A 75 5.64 11.87 13.38
CA PRO A 75 5.46 13.29 13.66
C PRO A 75 6.75 14.06 13.88
N ALA A 76 7.83 13.36 14.27
CA ALA A 76 9.13 14.00 14.55
C ALA A 76 9.93 14.24 13.26
N MET A 77 10.04 13.22 12.42
CA MET A 77 10.88 13.26 11.22
C MET A 77 10.10 13.64 9.96
N GLN A 78 8.77 13.51 9.98
CA GLN A 78 7.91 13.68 8.81
C GLN A 78 8.36 12.83 7.61
N ARG A 79 8.91 11.67 7.91
CA ARG A 79 9.27 10.64 6.97
C ARG A 79 8.19 9.55 7.09
N ASN A 80 7.15 9.68 6.29
CA ASN A 80 5.94 8.89 6.41
C ASN A 80 5.93 7.74 5.43
N HIS A 81 5.22 6.67 5.78
CA HIS A 81 5.21 5.43 5.00
C HIS A 81 3.79 5.09 4.56
N LEU A 82 3.65 4.70 3.29
CA LEU A 82 2.43 4.11 2.77
C LEU A 82 2.55 2.59 2.91
N ASP A 83 1.93 2.04 3.95
CA ASP A 83 2.06 0.62 4.28
C ASP A 83 1.22 -0.28 3.39
N LEU A 84 -0.03 0.11 3.17
CA LEU A 84 -0.98 -0.62 2.34
C LEU A 84 -1.80 0.39 1.53
N PHE A 85 -2.02 0.06 0.27
CA PHE A 85 -2.86 0.86 -0.60
C PHE A 85 -3.47 -0.04 -1.67
N TYR A 86 -4.78 -0.02 -1.78
CA TYR A 86 -5.46 -0.85 -2.78
C TYR A 86 -6.73 -0.19 -3.27
N ILE A 87 -7.06 -0.49 -4.52
CA ILE A 87 -8.33 -0.17 -5.16
C ILE A 87 -8.89 -1.49 -5.68
N TYR A 88 -10.17 -1.75 -5.49
CA TYR A 88 -10.81 -2.96 -6.02
C TYR A 88 -10.66 -3.03 -7.54
N PRO A 89 -10.41 -4.22 -8.09
CA PRO A 89 -10.17 -4.39 -9.53
C PRO A 89 -11.25 -3.77 -10.43
N ALA A 90 -12.52 -3.80 -10.00
CA ALA A 90 -13.62 -3.20 -10.75
C ALA A 90 -13.45 -1.69 -10.99
N TYR A 91 -12.62 -1.03 -10.21
CA TYR A 91 -12.38 0.41 -10.26
C TYR A 91 -10.98 0.77 -10.78
N HIS A 92 -10.22 -0.20 -11.27
CA HIS A 92 -8.89 0.03 -11.85
C HIS A 92 -8.97 0.77 -13.19
N ASN A 93 -7.86 1.42 -13.56
CA ASN A 93 -7.67 2.12 -14.84
C ASN A 93 -8.64 3.29 -15.10
N LYS A 94 -9.16 3.87 -14.04
CA LYS A 94 -10.11 5.01 -14.10
C LYS A 94 -9.58 6.28 -13.42
N GLY A 95 -8.35 6.22 -12.91
CA GLY A 95 -7.71 7.36 -12.25
C GLY A 95 -8.07 7.52 -10.77
N TYR A 96 -8.88 6.66 -10.20
CA TYR A 96 -9.31 6.78 -8.80
C TYR A 96 -8.17 6.59 -7.81
N GLY A 97 -7.23 5.70 -8.11
CA GLY A 97 -6.06 5.50 -7.25
C GLY A 97 -5.25 6.78 -7.12
N LEU A 98 -5.02 7.49 -8.20
CA LEU A 98 -4.28 8.76 -8.17
C LEU A 98 -5.03 9.83 -7.38
N LEU A 99 -6.35 9.94 -7.55
CA LEU A 99 -7.16 10.87 -6.78
C LEU A 99 -7.10 10.56 -5.29
N ALA A 100 -7.23 9.29 -4.93
CA ALA A 100 -7.13 8.86 -3.53
C ALA A 100 -5.75 9.16 -2.94
N TRP A 101 -4.68 8.90 -3.71
CA TRP A 101 -3.32 9.21 -3.27
C TRP A 101 -3.15 10.71 -3.01
N LYS A 102 -3.65 11.56 -3.89
CA LYS A 102 -3.59 13.02 -3.69
C LYS A 102 -4.33 13.46 -2.42
N LEU A 103 -5.46 12.84 -2.11
CA LEU A 103 -6.16 13.13 -0.85
C LEU A 103 -5.32 12.74 0.37
N ILE A 104 -4.58 11.63 0.29
CA ILE A 104 -3.65 11.24 1.36
C ILE A 104 -2.56 12.30 1.50
N GLU A 105 -1.94 12.73 0.42
CA GLU A 105 -0.92 13.78 0.47
C GLU A 105 -1.47 15.08 1.09
N GLU A 106 -2.65 15.50 0.71
CA GLU A 106 -3.31 16.71 1.23
C GLU A 106 -3.61 16.61 2.73
N LYS A 107 -3.87 15.40 3.21
CA LYS A 107 -4.18 15.15 4.61
C LYS A 107 -2.95 15.29 5.52
N TYR A 108 -1.77 15.10 4.96
CA TYR A 108 -0.50 15.19 5.70
C TYR A 108 0.46 16.18 5.04
N PRO A 109 0.11 17.47 5.03
CA PRO A 109 0.86 18.48 4.28
C PRO A 109 2.27 18.77 4.85
N GLN A 110 2.56 18.33 6.07
CA GLN A 110 3.87 18.50 6.69
C GLN A 110 4.87 17.41 6.29
N THR A 111 4.45 16.39 5.56
CA THR A 111 5.31 15.29 5.13
C THR A 111 6.49 15.83 4.32
N LYS A 112 7.69 15.41 4.68
CA LYS A 112 8.91 15.70 3.93
C LYS A 112 9.20 14.62 2.90
N VAL A 113 9.06 13.37 3.30
CA VAL A 113 9.31 12.20 2.43
C VAL A 113 8.22 11.16 2.65
N TRP A 114 7.65 10.69 1.55
CA TRP A 114 6.83 9.49 1.55
C TRP A 114 7.67 8.30 1.11
N GLU A 115 7.56 7.19 1.81
CA GLU A 115 8.22 5.92 1.48
C GLU A 115 7.18 4.83 1.29
N LEU A 116 7.50 3.88 0.42
CA LEU A 116 6.76 2.62 0.31
C LEU A 116 7.67 1.52 -0.23
N ILE A 117 7.24 0.27 -0.06
CA ILE A 117 7.86 -0.88 -0.69
C ILE A 117 6.83 -1.59 -1.57
N THR A 118 7.30 -2.14 -2.68
CA THR A 118 6.44 -2.87 -3.63
C THR A 118 7.19 -4.09 -4.14
N PRO A 119 6.54 -5.28 -4.14
CA PRO A 119 7.14 -6.48 -4.74
C PRO A 119 7.50 -6.26 -6.20
N TYR A 120 8.58 -6.91 -6.63
CA TYR A 120 9.10 -6.81 -8.00
C TYR A 120 8.07 -7.20 -9.06
N PHE A 121 7.22 -8.18 -8.79
CA PHE A 121 6.23 -8.67 -9.76
C PHE A 121 5.04 -7.73 -9.96
N GLU A 122 4.81 -6.78 -9.06
CA GLU A 122 3.67 -5.86 -9.10
C GLU A 122 3.90 -4.72 -10.10
N ARG A 123 3.94 -5.04 -11.39
CA ARG A 123 4.24 -4.07 -12.46
C ARG A 123 3.25 -2.93 -12.56
N ARG A 124 1.99 -3.18 -12.26
CA ARG A 124 0.95 -2.13 -12.20
C ARG A 124 1.31 -1.10 -11.13
N ASN A 125 1.73 -1.55 -9.95
CA ASN A 125 2.13 -0.68 -8.87
C ASN A 125 3.39 0.12 -9.23
N LEU A 126 4.36 -0.52 -9.89
CA LEU A 126 5.56 0.16 -10.38
C LEU A 126 5.19 1.33 -11.29
N ASN A 127 4.38 1.07 -12.30
CA ASN A 127 3.92 2.12 -13.22
C ASN A 127 3.15 3.23 -12.49
N PHE A 128 2.27 2.84 -11.57
CA PHE A 128 1.44 3.78 -10.81
C PHE A 128 2.30 4.71 -9.96
N TYR A 129 3.19 4.16 -9.15
CA TYR A 129 4.01 4.98 -8.24
C TYR A 129 5.06 5.80 -8.99
N LEU A 130 5.75 5.23 -9.98
CA LEU A 130 6.78 5.93 -10.73
C LEU A 130 6.22 6.99 -11.66
N ASN A 131 5.22 6.64 -12.46
CA ASN A 131 4.80 7.48 -13.57
C ASN A 131 3.62 8.39 -13.25
N LYS A 132 2.83 8.06 -12.24
CA LYS A 132 1.62 8.85 -11.89
C LYS A 132 1.73 9.56 -10.56
N CYS A 133 2.34 8.94 -9.55
CA CYS A 133 2.40 9.51 -8.19
C CYS A 133 3.67 10.33 -7.93
N GLY A 134 4.68 10.23 -8.76
CA GLY A 134 5.91 10.99 -8.61
C GLY A 134 6.95 10.38 -7.67
N PHE A 135 6.83 9.10 -7.35
CA PHE A 135 7.83 8.36 -6.60
C PHE A 135 9.01 7.98 -7.50
N HIS A 136 10.15 7.71 -6.89
CA HIS A 136 11.30 7.12 -7.57
C HIS A 136 11.85 5.95 -6.76
N ILE A 137 12.52 5.02 -7.43
CA ILE A 137 13.12 3.85 -6.80
C ILE A 137 14.43 4.28 -6.17
N THR A 138 14.62 3.96 -4.89
CA THR A 138 15.85 4.25 -4.16
C THR A 138 16.68 3.01 -3.89
N GLU A 139 16.06 1.82 -3.75
CA GLU A 139 16.75 0.56 -3.53
C GLU A 139 15.98 -0.60 -4.15
N PHE A 140 16.74 -1.60 -4.59
CA PHE A 140 16.23 -2.91 -4.96
C PHE A 140 16.77 -3.95 -4.00
N PHE A 141 15.86 -4.69 -3.37
CA PHE A 141 16.21 -5.75 -2.41
C PHE A 141 16.04 -7.12 -3.05
N ASN A 142 17.01 -8.00 -2.81
CA ASN A 142 16.99 -9.40 -3.24
C ASN A 142 17.83 -10.24 -2.28
N LYS A 143 18.06 -11.51 -2.59
CA LYS A 143 18.89 -12.40 -1.76
C LYS A 143 20.33 -11.93 -1.57
N HIS A 144 20.85 -11.08 -2.46
CA HIS A 144 22.20 -10.53 -2.40
C HIS A 144 22.26 -9.17 -1.70
N HIS A 145 21.14 -8.50 -1.56
CA HIS A 145 21.02 -7.19 -0.91
C HIS A 145 19.74 -7.16 -0.09
N LYS A 146 19.84 -7.59 1.17
CA LYS A 146 18.67 -7.70 2.05
C LYS A 146 18.37 -6.38 2.75
N ASP A 147 17.09 -6.12 2.98
CA ASP A 147 16.65 -4.98 3.76
C ASP A 147 16.88 -5.22 5.24
N ALA A 148 17.84 -4.50 5.83
CA ALA A 148 18.16 -4.62 7.24
C ALA A 148 17.07 -4.06 8.18
N LYS A 149 16.13 -3.28 7.67
CA LYS A 149 15.07 -2.61 8.46
C LYS A 149 13.75 -3.36 8.46
N SER A 150 13.64 -4.39 7.67
CA SER A 150 12.36 -5.04 7.40
C SER A 150 12.41 -6.51 7.78
N ASP A 151 11.48 -6.89 8.66
CA ASP A 151 11.10 -8.29 8.87
C ASP A 151 10.16 -8.76 7.74
N VAL A 152 10.08 -8.00 6.66
CA VAL A 152 9.09 -8.19 5.62
C VAL A 152 9.43 -9.38 4.75
N LEU A 153 8.55 -10.34 4.83
CA LEU A 153 8.20 -11.31 3.80
C LEU A 153 9.32 -12.27 3.39
N ASP A 154 9.54 -13.24 4.25
CA ASP A 154 10.15 -14.52 3.90
C ASP A 154 9.13 -15.38 3.12
N THR A 155 8.46 -14.79 2.14
CA THR A 155 7.61 -15.54 1.22
C THR A 155 8.34 -15.76 -0.08
N GLU A 156 8.00 -16.83 -0.78
CA GLU A 156 8.54 -17.16 -2.09
C GLU A 156 8.48 -15.99 -3.08
N PHE A 157 7.50 -15.07 -2.89
CA PHE A 157 7.29 -13.90 -3.72
C PHE A 157 7.88 -12.62 -3.12
N GLY A 158 8.31 -12.63 -1.86
CA GLY A 158 8.73 -11.45 -1.10
C GLY A 158 10.23 -11.18 -1.07
N GLU A 159 11.05 -12.02 -1.70
CA GLU A 159 12.51 -11.85 -1.70
C GLU A 159 12.97 -10.68 -2.58
N GLU A 160 12.21 -10.31 -3.59
CA GLU A 160 12.56 -9.23 -4.50
C GLU A 160 11.53 -8.12 -4.42
N TYR A 161 11.96 -6.95 -3.97
CA TYR A 161 11.09 -5.78 -3.89
C TYR A 161 11.90 -4.49 -3.99
N PHE A 162 11.17 -3.40 -4.30
CA PHE A 162 11.73 -2.06 -4.41
C PHE A 162 11.32 -1.20 -3.24
N ARG A 163 12.22 -0.32 -2.81
CA ARG A 163 11.87 0.84 -2.00
C ARG A 163 11.68 2.04 -2.92
N PHE A 164 10.59 2.76 -2.69
CA PHE A 164 10.26 4.01 -3.37
C PHE A 164 10.28 5.15 -2.39
N GLU A 165 10.70 6.31 -2.86
CA GLU A 165 10.60 7.54 -2.10
C GLU A 165 10.04 8.65 -2.97
N LYS A 166 9.30 9.57 -2.32
CA LYS A 166 8.84 10.82 -2.92
C LYS A 166 9.20 11.95 -1.97
N ASN A 167 10.05 12.85 -2.42
CA ASN A 167 10.39 14.07 -1.70
C ASN A 167 9.30 15.12 -1.97
N VAL A 168 8.67 15.63 -0.92
CA VAL A 168 7.54 16.56 -1.02
C VAL A 168 7.97 18.00 -0.73
N GLN A 169 9.06 18.15 0.02
CA GLN A 169 9.59 19.47 0.41
C GLN A 169 11.06 19.60 0.08
#